data_df71d1844a802f33921386eefbad834d
#
_entry.id   df71d1844a802f33921386eefbad834d
#
_cell.length_a   1.000
_cell.length_b   1.000
_cell.length_c   1.000
_cell.angle_alpha   90.00
_cell.angle_beta   90.00
_cell.angle_gamma   90.00
#
_symmetry.space_group_name_H-M   'P 1'
#
loop_
_entity.id
_entity.type
_entity.pdbx_description
1 polymer ?
#
loop_
_entity_poly.entity_id
_entity_poly.type
_entity_poly.pdbx_seq_one_letter_code
_entity_poly.pdbx_strand_id
1 'polypeptide(L)'
;MPSPVIGVFALQGDVREHVHALERLGVTALGVRRPEELERCDGLVLPGGESTTMVKLARAFGLLDPLRERLRSGMAAFGTCAGMILLADRILDGTSDQEPLGGIDITVRRNAFGRQVDSFETELAFAGLDDPVHAVFIRAPWVEEVGAKVDVLARVEGGPAADRIVAVRQGSLMATSFHPEVGHAAATAGGPDDRIHRLFVDLVRESA
;
A
#
# COMPACT_ATOMS: atom_id res chain seq x y z
N MET A 1 2.47 -14.43 21.72
CA MET A 1 2.57 -12.96 21.68
C MET A 1 1.17 -12.39 21.53
N PRO A 2 0.84 -11.21 22.07
CA PRO A 2 -0.44 -10.56 21.80
C PRO A 2 -0.62 -10.34 20.29
N SER A 3 -1.87 -10.33 19.81
CA SER A 3 -2.16 -10.01 18.41
C SER A 3 -1.78 -8.56 18.12
N PRO A 4 -1.07 -8.26 17.02
CA PRO A 4 -0.71 -6.91 16.71
C PRO A 4 -1.93 -6.03 16.43
N VAL A 5 -1.82 -4.74 16.73
CA VAL A 5 -2.79 -3.70 16.38
C VAL A 5 -2.31 -3.03 15.09
N ILE A 6 -3.06 -3.19 14.02
CA ILE A 6 -2.72 -2.60 12.73
C ILE A 6 -3.66 -1.45 12.43
N GLY A 7 -3.08 -0.24 12.30
CA GLY A 7 -3.79 0.95 11.88
C GLY A 7 -4.14 0.91 10.40
N VAL A 8 -5.27 1.48 10.02
CA VAL A 8 -5.60 1.82 8.63
C VAL A 8 -5.82 3.33 8.59
N PHE A 9 -5.03 4.05 7.78
CA PHE A 9 -5.21 5.49 7.58
C PHE A 9 -6.63 5.76 7.09
N ALA A 10 -7.43 6.47 7.88
CA ALA A 10 -8.89 6.52 7.73
C ALA A 10 -9.45 7.95 7.48
N LEU A 11 -8.63 8.87 6.96
CA LEU A 11 -9.09 10.20 6.56
C LEU A 11 -9.68 10.20 5.15
N GLN A 12 -9.21 9.32 4.25
CA GLN A 12 -9.71 9.16 2.88
C GLN A 12 -9.21 7.83 2.30
N GLY A 13 -10.02 7.17 1.45
CA GLY A 13 -9.66 5.98 0.69
C GLY A 13 -10.42 4.70 1.09
N ASP A 14 -9.95 3.56 0.63
CA ASP A 14 -10.60 2.23 0.73
C ASP A 14 -10.38 1.58 2.11
N VAL A 15 -10.77 2.30 3.17
CA VAL A 15 -10.48 1.95 4.57
C VAL A 15 -11.14 0.66 5.01
N ARG A 16 -12.44 0.52 4.70
CA ARG A 16 -13.28 -0.58 5.17
C ARG A 16 -12.79 -1.93 4.64
N GLU A 17 -12.40 -1.98 3.39
CA GLU A 17 -11.92 -3.16 2.70
C GLU A 17 -10.63 -3.70 3.35
N HIS A 18 -9.69 -2.81 3.68
CA HIS A 18 -8.47 -3.16 4.42
C HIS A 18 -8.76 -3.63 5.85
N VAL A 19 -9.66 -2.95 6.57
CA VAL A 19 -10.07 -3.36 7.92
C VAL A 19 -10.61 -4.79 7.88
N HIS A 20 -11.53 -5.10 6.96
CA HIS A 20 -12.10 -6.45 6.84
C HIS A 20 -11.04 -7.50 6.48
N ALA A 21 -10.07 -7.19 5.59
CA ALA A 21 -8.98 -8.10 5.26
C ALA A 21 -8.12 -8.42 6.49
N LEU A 22 -7.78 -7.43 7.28
CA LEU A 22 -7.00 -7.58 8.52
C LEU A 22 -7.77 -8.38 9.58
N GLU A 23 -9.06 -8.09 9.78
CA GLU A 23 -9.92 -8.82 10.73
C GLU A 23 -10.05 -10.31 10.36
N ARG A 24 -10.17 -10.64 9.05
CA ARG A 24 -10.17 -12.06 8.61
C ARG A 24 -8.87 -12.78 8.94
N LEU A 25 -7.76 -12.06 9.05
CA LEU A 25 -6.45 -12.60 9.47
C LEU A 25 -6.29 -12.68 10.99
N GLY A 26 -7.32 -12.32 11.76
CA GLY A 26 -7.34 -12.43 13.21
C GLY A 26 -6.49 -11.39 13.95
N VAL A 27 -6.18 -10.25 13.32
CA VAL A 27 -5.49 -9.12 13.95
C VAL A 27 -6.48 -8.00 14.28
N THR A 28 -6.12 -7.14 15.23
CA THR A 28 -6.93 -5.97 15.56
C THR A 28 -6.69 -4.87 14.53
N ALA A 29 -7.73 -4.47 13.80
CA ALA A 29 -7.67 -3.35 12.87
C ALA A 29 -8.24 -2.07 13.51
N LEU A 30 -7.54 -0.93 13.37
CA LEU A 30 -7.91 0.36 13.93
C LEU A 30 -7.89 1.44 12.87
N GLY A 31 -9.01 2.14 12.66
CA GLY A 31 -9.03 3.33 11.80
C GLY A 31 -8.26 4.50 12.43
N VAL A 32 -7.24 5.00 11.73
CA VAL A 32 -6.35 6.07 12.21
C VAL A 32 -6.72 7.40 11.56
N ARG A 33 -7.18 8.35 12.38
CA ARG A 33 -7.53 9.73 11.99
C ARG A 33 -6.80 10.78 12.80
N ARG A 34 -6.20 10.37 13.94
CA ARG A 34 -5.54 11.25 14.91
C ARG A 34 -4.24 10.63 15.41
N PRO A 35 -3.29 11.45 15.90
CA PRO A 35 -2.03 10.96 16.44
C PRO A 35 -2.16 9.91 17.54
N GLU A 36 -3.14 10.09 18.47
CA GLU A 36 -3.35 9.19 19.60
C GLU A 36 -3.81 7.79 19.16
N GLU A 37 -4.48 7.69 17.99
CA GLU A 37 -4.85 6.41 17.39
C GLU A 37 -3.63 5.75 16.76
N LEU A 38 -2.74 6.53 16.11
CA LEU A 38 -1.48 6.05 15.50
C LEU A 38 -0.51 5.50 16.58
N GLU A 39 -0.44 6.12 17.75
CA GLU A 39 0.42 5.67 18.85
C GLU A 39 0.10 4.25 19.33
N ARG A 40 -1.12 3.79 19.13
CA ARG A 40 -1.60 2.47 19.53
C ARG A 40 -1.30 1.37 18.52
N CYS A 41 -0.74 1.71 17.36
CA CYS A 41 -0.54 0.79 16.25
C CYS A 41 0.88 0.22 16.23
N ASP A 42 1.00 -1.09 15.99
CA ASP A 42 2.25 -1.78 15.73
C ASP A 42 2.66 -1.69 14.25
N GLY A 43 1.69 -1.52 13.34
CA GLY A 43 1.88 -1.32 11.91
C GLY A 43 0.77 -0.47 11.30
N LEU A 44 0.96 0.00 10.06
CA LEU A 44 0.01 0.90 9.39
C LEU A 44 -0.24 0.50 7.93
N VAL A 45 -1.51 0.47 7.53
CA VAL A 45 -1.93 0.43 6.13
C VAL A 45 -2.27 1.84 5.65
N LEU A 46 -1.71 2.23 4.52
CA LEU A 46 -2.04 3.44 3.76
C LEU A 46 -2.86 3.01 2.53
N PRO A 47 -4.18 3.21 2.54
CA PRO A 47 -5.07 2.66 1.53
C PRO A 47 -4.94 3.37 0.17
N GLY A 48 -5.58 2.80 -0.84
CA GLY A 48 -5.89 3.46 -2.09
C GLY A 48 -6.79 4.67 -1.87
N GLY A 49 -6.74 5.62 -2.81
CA GLY A 49 -7.49 6.87 -2.73
C GLY A 49 -6.87 7.98 -3.58
N GLU A 50 -7.05 9.24 -3.19
CA GLU A 50 -6.41 10.38 -3.85
C GLU A 50 -5.27 10.92 -2.97
N SER A 51 -4.01 10.66 -3.39
CA SER A 51 -2.81 10.90 -2.59
C SER A 51 -2.62 12.36 -2.16
N THR A 52 -2.96 13.34 -3.00
CA THR A 52 -2.88 14.77 -2.66
C THR A 52 -3.87 15.14 -1.56
N THR A 53 -5.11 14.63 -1.66
CA THR A 53 -6.13 14.84 -0.63
C THR A 53 -5.74 14.17 0.69
N MET A 54 -5.18 12.96 0.63
CA MET A 54 -4.71 12.25 1.82
C MET A 54 -3.64 13.06 2.58
N VAL A 55 -2.65 13.63 1.88
CA VAL A 55 -1.62 14.49 2.48
C VAL A 55 -2.23 15.76 3.09
N LYS A 56 -3.14 16.44 2.37
CA LYS A 56 -3.82 17.65 2.86
C LYS A 56 -4.62 17.37 4.13
N LEU A 57 -5.34 16.26 4.17
CA LEU A 57 -6.10 15.84 5.35
C LEU A 57 -5.16 15.45 6.50
N ALA A 58 -4.10 14.67 6.23
CA ALA A 58 -3.12 14.32 7.25
C ALA A 58 -2.50 15.57 7.89
N ARG A 59 -2.19 16.60 7.10
CA ARG A 59 -1.69 17.89 7.60
C ARG A 59 -2.75 18.61 8.42
N ALA A 60 -3.98 18.71 7.93
CA ALA A 60 -5.08 19.41 8.60
C ALA A 60 -5.45 18.78 9.94
N PHE A 61 -5.32 17.46 10.08
CA PHE A 61 -5.60 16.72 11.31
C PHE A 61 -4.37 16.51 12.21
N GLY A 62 -3.22 17.13 11.88
CA GLY A 62 -1.99 17.03 12.67
C GLY A 62 -1.33 15.65 12.63
N LEU A 63 -1.66 14.82 11.62
CA LEU A 63 -1.20 13.43 11.52
C LEU A 63 0.05 13.27 10.63
N LEU A 64 0.36 14.27 9.77
CA LEU A 64 1.42 14.16 8.78
C LEU A 64 2.81 13.93 9.40
N ASP A 65 3.21 14.76 10.37
CA ASP A 65 4.51 14.66 11.02
C ASP A 65 4.61 13.43 11.92
N PRO A 66 3.60 13.07 12.74
CA PRO A 66 3.57 11.79 13.44
C PRO A 66 3.70 10.56 12.54
N LEU A 67 3.07 10.55 11.36
CA LEU A 67 3.23 9.47 10.38
C LEU A 67 4.69 9.35 9.93
N ARG A 68 5.30 10.47 9.52
CA ARG A 68 6.71 10.49 9.09
C ARG A 68 7.65 10.01 10.20
N GLU A 69 7.41 10.43 11.43
CA GLU A 69 8.24 10.02 12.58
C GLU A 69 8.10 8.53 12.85
N ARG A 70 6.89 7.99 12.86
CA ARG A 70 6.66 6.57 13.06
C ARG A 70 7.31 5.70 11.97
N LEU A 71 7.23 6.13 10.70
CA LEU A 71 7.89 5.43 9.60
C LEU A 71 9.42 5.47 9.73
N ARG A 72 10.01 6.64 10.08
CA ARG A 72 11.45 6.77 10.28
C ARG A 72 11.94 5.97 11.49
N SER A 73 11.14 5.81 12.52
CA SER A 73 11.44 4.98 13.69
C SER A 73 11.29 3.48 13.45
N GLY A 74 10.94 3.06 12.21
CA GLY A 74 10.91 1.66 11.80
C GLY A 74 9.55 0.98 11.86
N MET A 75 8.46 1.72 12.12
CA MET A 75 7.11 1.15 12.06
C MET A 75 6.85 0.51 10.70
N ALA A 76 6.39 -0.74 10.71
CA ALA A 76 6.02 -1.43 9.49
C ALA A 76 4.81 -0.74 8.83
N ALA A 77 4.88 -0.54 7.49
CA ALA A 77 3.77 0.03 6.75
C ALA A 77 3.55 -0.64 5.39
N PHE A 78 2.28 -0.68 4.99
CA PHE A 78 1.85 -1.20 3.71
C PHE A 78 1.02 -0.15 2.96
N GLY A 79 1.48 0.26 1.76
CA GLY A 79 0.78 1.21 0.91
C GLY A 79 0.18 0.55 -0.33
N THR A 80 -1.12 0.77 -0.60
CA THR A 80 -1.79 0.32 -1.82
C THR A 80 -2.13 1.50 -2.71
N CYS A 81 -1.89 1.43 -4.02
CA CYS A 81 -2.22 2.47 -5.00
C CYS A 81 -1.72 3.87 -4.55
N ALA A 82 -2.60 4.73 -4.04
CA ALA A 82 -2.23 6.03 -3.46
C ALA A 82 -1.25 5.89 -2.29
N GLY A 83 -1.37 4.82 -1.49
CA GLY A 83 -0.44 4.52 -0.40
C GLY A 83 0.98 4.25 -0.89
N MET A 84 1.17 3.61 -2.06
CA MET A 84 2.49 3.48 -2.69
C MET A 84 3.07 4.87 -3.02
N ILE A 85 2.26 5.78 -3.56
CA ILE A 85 2.69 7.16 -3.86
C ILE A 85 3.13 7.88 -2.58
N LEU A 86 2.44 7.65 -1.45
CA LEU A 86 2.79 8.28 -0.17
C LEU A 86 4.10 7.74 0.41
N LEU A 87 4.41 6.45 0.24
CA LEU A 87 5.63 5.83 0.75
C LEU A 87 6.85 6.06 -0.14
N ALA A 88 6.68 6.48 -1.39
CA ALA A 88 7.77 6.76 -2.32
C ALA A 88 8.58 7.99 -1.89
N ASP A 89 9.89 7.96 -2.08
CA ASP A 89 10.74 9.14 -1.85
C ASP A 89 10.62 10.17 -2.99
N ARG A 90 10.26 9.74 -4.21
CA ARG A 90 10.15 10.60 -5.39
C ARG A 90 8.86 10.32 -6.17
N ILE A 91 8.20 11.40 -6.63
CA ILE A 91 6.95 11.34 -7.38
C ILE A 91 7.11 12.08 -8.70
N LEU A 92 6.78 11.41 -9.81
CA LEU A 92 6.64 12.02 -11.14
C LEU A 92 5.18 12.34 -11.43
N ASP A 93 4.96 13.42 -12.18
CA ASP A 93 3.63 13.91 -12.55
C ASP A 93 2.75 14.27 -11.34
N GLY A 94 3.41 14.55 -10.20
CA GLY A 94 2.77 15.08 -9.02
C GLY A 94 2.46 16.58 -9.12
N THR A 95 1.55 17.07 -8.27
CA THR A 95 1.35 18.51 -8.09
C THR A 95 2.46 19.10 -7.22
N SER A 96 2.77 20.39 -7.38
CA SER A 96 3.86 21.06 -6.65
C SER A 96 3.68 21.08 -5.13
N ASP A 97 2.47 20.85 -4.65
CA ASP A 97 2.08 20.79 -3.23
C ASP A 97 1.97 19.35 -2.68
N GLN A 98 2.31 18.36 -3.50
CA GLN A 98 2.31 16.97 -3.08
C GLN A 98 3.63 16.58 -2.44
N GLU A 99 3.63 16.43 -1.12
CA GLU A 99 4.75 15.96 -0.34
C GLU A 99 4.52 14.48 0.05
N PRO A 100 5.41 13.54 -0.34
CA PRO A 100 5.31 12.17 0.13
C PRO A 100 5.64 12.06 1.63
N LEU A 101 5.22 10.97 2.25
CA LEU A 101 5.73 10.56 3.57
C LEU A 101 7.17 10.08 3.44
N GLY A 102 7.46 9.42 2.31
CA GLY A 102 8.75 8.82 2.01
C GLY A 102 8.99 7.50 2.74
N GLY A 103 10.18 6.96 2.56
CA GLY A 103 10.66 5.76 3.25
C GLY A 103 11.03 4.59 2.34
N ILE A 104 10.49 4.53 1.12
CA ILE A 104 10.92 3.58 0.09
C ILE A 104 11.67 4.36 -1.00
N ASP A 105 12.92 3.96 -1.25
CA ASP A 105 13.77 4.58 -2.28
C ASP A 105 13.32 4.22 -3.70
N ILE A 106 12.16 4.71 -4.09
CA ILE A 106 11.56 4.54 -5.40
C ILE A 106 11.15 5.88 -6.01
N THR A 107 11.13 5.92 -7.35
CA THR A 107 10.49 6.97 -8.12
C THR A 107 9.17 6.42 -8.69
N VAL A 108 8.05 7.00 -8.29
CA VAL A 108 6.71 6.56 -8.70
C VAL A 108 6.11 7.54 -9.69
N ARG A 109 5.55 7.02 -10.80
CA ARG A 109 4.75 7.80 -11.74
C ARG A 109 3.27 7.66 -11.41
N ARG A 110 2.56 8.77 -11.25
CA ARG A 110 1.11 8.81 -11.02
C ARG A 110 0.34 8.58 -12.30
N ASN A 111 -0.88 7.99 -12.18
CA ASN A 111 -1.80 7.76 -13.30
C ASN A 111 -1.09 7.16 -14.53
N ALA A 112 -0.21 6.21 -14.29
CA ALA A 112 0.81 5.79 -15.23
C ALA A 112 0.27 4.95 -16.39
N PHE A 113 -0.91 4.32 -16.24
CA PHE A 113 -1.51 3.47 -17.27
C PHE A 113 -2.28 4.23 -18.37
N GLY A 114 -2.32 5.58 -18.31
CA GLY A 114 -2.86 6.45 -19.36
C GLY A 114 -4.40 6.47 -19.42
N ARG A 115 -4.94 7.37 -20.29
CA ARG A 115 -6.40 7.58 -20.40
C ARG A 115 -7.17 6.45 -21.08
N GLN A 116 -6.49 5.51 -21.77
CA GLN A 116 -7.14 4.41 -22.48
C GLN A 116 -7.29 3.13 -21.64
N VAL A 117 -6.56 3.01 -20.52
CA VAL A 117 -6.64 1.86 -19.61
C VAL A 117 -6.76 2.39 -18.20
N ASP A 118 -7.95 2.94 -17.88
CA ASP A 118 -8.22 3.46 -16.53
C ASP A 118 -8.24 2.36 -15.47
N SER A 119 -8.58 1.12 -15.86
CA SER A 119 -8.65 -0.05 -14.97
C SER A 119 -8.44 -1.34 -15.74
N PHE A 120 -7.72 -2.29 -15.18
CA PHE A 120 -7.57 -3.65 -15.71
C PHE A 120 -7.28 -4.62 -14.57
N GLU A 121 -7.48 -5.90 -14.85
CA GLU A 121 -7.20 -6.98 -13.92
C GLU A 121 -6.25 -7.97 -14.57
N THR A 122 -5.35 -8.56 -13.80
CA THR A 122 -4.42 -9.59 -14.26
C THR A 122 -3.96 -10.47 -13.11
N GLU A 123 -3.46 -11.65 -13.43
CA GLU A 123 -2.72 -12.50 -12.49
C GLU A 123 -1.26 -12.05 -12.49
N LEU A 124 -0.65 -11.99 -11.30
CA LEU A 124 0.74 -11.60 -11.10
C LEU A 124 1.49 -12.65 -10.30
N ALA A 125 2.66 -13.05 -10.77
CA ALA A 125 3.64 -13.70 -9.93
C ALA A 125 4.12 -12.70 -8.87
N PHE A 126 4.05 -13.11 -7.60
CA PHE A 126 4.40 -12.27 -6.46
C PHE A 126 5.46 -12.94 -5.60
N ALA A 127 6.58 -12.27 -5.37
CA ALA A 127 7.68 -12.82 -4.59
C ALA A 127 7.22 -13.18 -3.17
N GLY A 128 7.50 -14.42 -2.74
CA GLY A 128 7.08 -14.96 -1.46
C GLY A 128 5.71 -15.66 -1.47
N LEU A 129 5.08 -15.78 -2.64
CA LEU A 129 3.86 -16.56 -2.83
C LEU A 129 4.07 -17.58 -3.96
N ASP A 130 3.59 -18.82 -3.74
CA ASP A 130 3.75 -19.92 -4.71
C ASP A 130 2.77 -19.78 -5.89
N ASP A 131 1.55 -19.31 -5.62
CA ASP A 131 0.51 -19.10 -6.63
C ASP A 131 0.38 -17.63 -7.00
N PRO A 132 0.07 -17.30 -8.27
CA PRO A 132 -0.22 -15.94 -8.70
C PRO A 132 -1.32 -15.28 -7.86
N VAL A 133 -1.24 -13.96 -7.74
CA VAL A 133 -2.26 -13.14 -7.09
C VAL A 133 -3.08 -12.40 -8.13
N HIS A 134 -4.38 -12.30 -7.88
CA HIS A 134 -5.25 -11.48 -8.70
C HIS A 134 -5.05 -9.99 -8.35
N ALA A 135 -4.66 -9.20 -9.33
CA ALA A 135 -4.36 -7.78 -9.17
C ALA A 135 -5.36 -6.90 -9.92
N VAL A 136 -6.01 -6.00 -9.18
CA VAL A 136 -6.96 -5.02 -9.71
C VAL A 136 -6.29 -3.65 -9.76
N PHE A 137 -6.11 -3.10 -10.95
CA PHE A 137 -5.52 -1.80 -11.18
C PHE A 137 -6.60 -0.78 -11.53
N ILE A 138 -6.66 0.33 -10.77
CA ILE A 138 -7.62 1.42 -10.97
C ILE A 138 -6.84 2.72 -11.01
N ARG A 139 -6.63 3.28 -12.21
CA ARG A 139 -5.80 4.49 -12.42
C ARG A 139 -4.48 4.44 -11.66
N ALA A 140 -3.88 3.26 -11.64
CA ALA A 140 -2.79 2.93 -10.76
C ALA A 140 -1.48 3.68 -11.10
N PRO A 141 -0.60 3.90 -10.10
CA PRO A 141 0.78 4.29 -10.35
C PRO A 141 1.60 3.09 -10.84
N TRP A 142 2.83 3.32 -11.26
CA TRP A 142 3.89 2.31 -11.29
C TRP A 142 5.21 2.87 -10.82
N VAL A 143 6.16 1.99 -10.52
CA VAL A 143 7.52 2.38 -10.14
C VAL A 143 8.37 2.51 -11.41
N GLU A 144 8.99 3.67 -11.60
CA GLU A 144 9.92 3.95 -12.71
C GLU A 144 11.34 3.55 -12.35
N GLU A 145 11.77 3.82 -11.11
CA GLU A 145 13.12 3.56 -10.63
C GLU A 145 13.07 3.00 -9.21
N VAL A 146 13.99 2.10 -8.92
CA VAL A 146 14.21 1.52 -7.59
C VAL A 146 15.62 1.73 -7.12
N GLY A 147 15.80 2.05 -5.85
CA GLY A 147 17.10 2.10 -5.19
C GLY A 147 17.69 0.72 -4.91
N ALA A 148 18.98 0.67 -4.59
CA ALA A 148 19.73 -0.57 -4.43
C ALA A 148 19.26 -1.47 -3.27
N LYS A 149 18.48 -0.93 -2.32
CA LYS A 149 17.96 -1.67 -1.15
C LYS A 149 16.47 -2.04 -1.30
N VAL A 150 15.89 -1.82 -2.46
CA VAL A 150 14.48 -2.10 -2.73
C VAL A 150 14.35 -3.45 -3.43
N ASP A 151 13.59 -4.34 -2.82
CA ASP A 151 13.20 -5.62 -3.41
C ASP A 151 11.97 -5.42 -4.30
N VAL A 152 12.04 -5.87 -5.54
CA VAL A 152 10.90 -5.90 -6.46
C VAL A 152 10.11 -7.17 -6.19
N LEU A 153 8.85 -7.04 -5.79
CA LEU A 153 7.98 -8.15 -5.44
C LEU A 153 7.10 -8.63 -6.60
N ALA A 154 6.71 -7.72 -7.50
CA ALA A 154 5.94 -8.10 -8.70
C ALA A 154 6.16 -7.12 -9.86
N ARG A 155 6.04 -7.68 -11.09
CA ARG A 155 6.00 -6.95 -12.36
C ARG A 155 4.80 -7.42 -13.18
N VAL A 156 4.30 -6.54 -14.04
CA VAL A 156 3.27 -6.92 -15.01
C VAL A 156 3.90 -7.78 -16.10
N GLU A 157 3.35 -8.96 -16.37
CA GLU A 157 3.95 -9.93 -17.29
C GLU A 157 3.60 -9.71 -18.78
N GLY A 158 2.63 -8.85 -19.10
CA GLY A 158 2.22 -8.68 -20.50
C GLY A 158 1.40 -7.41 -20.74
N GLY A 159 1.01 -7.22 -22.01
CA GLY A 159 0.23 -6.06 -22.41
C GLY A 159 1.03 -4.76 -22.49
N PRO A 160 0.35 -3.60 -22.57
CA PRO A 160 0.99 -2.30 -22.72
C PRO A 160 1.84 -1.87 -21.51
N ALA A 161 1.63 -2.52 -20.35
CA ALA A 161 2.34 -2.27 -19.10
C ALA A 161 3.39 -3.34 -18.77
N ALA A 162 3.76 -4.19 -19.74
CA ALA A 162 4.75 -5.25 -19.53
C ALA A 162 6.03 -4.70 -18.88
N ASP A 163 6.60 -5.49 -17.97
CA ASP A 163 7.82 -5.19 -17.20
C ASP A 163 7.71 -4.04 -16.19
N ARG A 164 6.54 -3.36 -16.08
CA ARG A 164 6.36 -2.33 -15.06
C ARG A 164 6.36 -2.93 -13.66
N ILE A 165 7.14 -2.29 -12.78
CA ILE A 165 7.22 -2.68 -11.37
C ILE A 165 5.95 -2.19 -10.67
N VAL A 166 5.23 -3.12 -10.02
CA VAL A 166 3.92 -2.86 -9.41
C VAL A 166 3.83 -3.30 -7.95
N ALA A 167 4.88 -3.92 -7.42
CA ALA A 167 5.00 -4.19 -5.99
C ALA A 167 6.47 -4.17 -5.56
N VAL A 168 6.73 -3.58 -4.41
CA VAL A 168 8.09 -3.41 -3.85
C VAL A 168 8.10 -3.54 -2.33
N ARG A 169 9.29 -3.83 -1.78
CA ARG A 169 9.58 -3.82 -0.34
C ARG A 169 10.93 -3.18 -0.07
N GLN A 170 11.03 -2.43 1.01
CA GLN A 170 12.29 -1.98 1.58
C GLN A 170 12.22 -2.04 3.11
N GLY A 171 12.95 -2.98 3.69
CA GLY A 171 12.91 -3.22 5.14
C GLY A 171 11.50 -3.57 5.62
N SER A 172 10.96 -2.76 6.54
CA SER A 172 9.60 -2.91 7.09
C SER A 172 8.50 -2.24 6.26
N LEU A 173 8.83 -1.64 5.10
CA LEU A 173 7.87 -0.96 4.23
C LEU A 173 7.58 -1.79 2.98
N MET A 174 6.30 -1.98 2.68
CA MET A 174 5.82 -2.69 1.50
C MET A 174 4.81 -1.82 0.73
N ALA A 175 4.79 -1.91 -0.59
CA ALA A 175 3.82 -1.18 -1.39
C ALA A 175 3.40 -1.96 -2.64
N THR A 176 2.11 -1.83 -3.00
CA THR A 176 1.53 -2.32 -4.25
C THR A 176 0.87 -1.20 -5.03
N SER A 177 0.98 -1.25 -6.34
CA SER A 177 0.32 -0.33 -7.27
C SER A 177 -1.17 -0.65 -7.44
N PHE A 178 -1.55 -1.89 -7.22
CA PHE A 178 -2.89 -2.45 -7.33
C PHE A 178 -3.59 -2.55 -5.97
N HIS A 179 -4.86 -2.95 -5.98
CA HIS A 179 -5.75 -3.04 -4.84
C HIS A 179 -5.95 -4.51 -4.40
N PRO A 180 -5.11 -5.07 -3.51
CA PRO A 180 -5.30 -6.44 -3.02
C PRO A 180 -6.51 -6.59 -2.09
N GLU A 181 -7.04 -5.47 -1.58
CA GLU A 181 -8.26 -5.42 -0.76
C GLU A 181 -9.54 -5.55 -1.58
N VAL A 182 -9.47 -5.27 -2.89
CA VAL A 182 -10.60 -5.45 -3.80
C VAL A 182 -10.57 -6.89 -4.30
N GLY A 183 -11.17 -7.78 -3.53
CA GLY A 183 -11.26 -9.20 -3.89
C GLY A 183 -12.19 -9.45 -5.07
N HIS A 184 -11.99 -10.57 -5.75
CA HIS A 184 -12.93 -11.08 -6.74
C HIS A 184 -14.32 -11.28 -6.12
N ALA A 185 -15.24 -10.43 -6.44
CA ALA A 185 -16.65 -10.59 -6.04
C ALA A 185 -17.33 -11.80 -6.71
N ALA A 186 -16.65 -12.53 -7.59
CA ALA A 186 -17.33 -13.47 -8.48
C ALA A 186 -16.64 -14.81 -8.77
N ALA A 187 -15.41 -15.12 -8.39
CA ALA A 187 -14.72 -16.19 -9.13
C ALA A 187 -14.10 -17.35 -8.37
N THR A 188 -13.95 -17.34 -7.07
CA THR A 188 -13.42 -18.54 -6.38
C THR A 188 -14.25 -18.95 -5.18
N ALA A 189 -14.50 -20.25 -5.07
CA ALA A 189 -15.15 -20.90 -3.91
C ALA A 189 -14.40 -20.69 -2.58
N GLY A 190 -13.32 -19.88 -2.56
CA GLY A 190 -12.41 -19.67 -1.44
C GLY A 190 -12.50 -18.32 -0.73
N GLY A 191 -13.30 -17.36 -1.20
CA GLY A 191 -13.39 -16.02 -0.60
C GLY A 191 -12.32 -15.03 -1.09
N PRO A 192 -12.18 -13.84 -0.45
CA PRO A 192 -11.18 -12.83 -0.78
C PRO A 192 -9.74 -13.32 -0.60
N ASP A 193 -8.82 -12.86 -1.45
CA ASP A 193 -7.41 -13.21 -1.37
C ASP A 193 -6.67 -12.28 -0.38
N ASP A 194 -6.46 -12.75 0.84
CA ASP A 194 -5.78 -11.98 1.88
C ASP A 194 -4.26 -12.29 1.97
N ARG A 195 -3.67 -13.02 0.99
CA ARG A 195 -2.26 -13.45 1.06
C ARG A 195 -1.30 -12.28 1.17
N ILE A 196 -1.51 -11.18 0.45
CA ILE A 196 -0.67 -9.98 0.52
C ILE A 196 -0.81 -9.29 1.88
N HIS A 197 -2.04 -9.19 2.41
CA HIS A 197 -2.25 -8.67 3.77
C HIS A 197 -1.59 -9.57 4.83
N ARG A 198 -1.57 -10.89 4.63
CA ARG A 198 -0.86 -11.83 5.51
C ARG A 198 0.64 -11.59 5.51
N LEU A 199 1.26 -11.40 4.33
CA LEU A 199 2.68 -11.03 4.24
C LEU A 199 2.97 -9.74 5.03
N PHE A 200 2.10 -8.75 4.96
CA PHE A 200 2.24 -7.53 5.74
C PHE A 200 2.07 -7.78 7.26
N VAL A 201 1.08 -8.57 7.67
CA VAL A 201 0.90 -8.92 9.09
C VAL A 201 2.14 -9.64 9.65
N ASP A 202 2.73 -10.53 8.87
CA ASP A 202 3.95 -11.23 9.26
C ASP A 202 5.15 -10.25 9.35
N LEU A 203 5.25 -9.29 8.43
CA LEU A 203 6.24 -8.21 8.48
C LEU A 203 6.11 -7.35 9.76
N VAL A 204 4.88 -7.03 10.19
CA VAL A 204 4.63 -6.33 11.46
C VAL A 204 5.14 -7.15 12.65
N ARG A 205 4.88 -8.47 12.65
CA ARG A 205 5.33 -9.37 13.73
C ARG A 205 6.85 -9.49 13.82
N GLU A 206 7.54 -9.44 12.67
CA GLU A 206 9.01 -9.48 12.60
C GLU A 206 9.66 -8.18 13.06
N SER A 207 8.92 -7.05 12.98
CA SER A 207 9.43 -5.72 13.29
C SER A 207 9.16 -5.28 14.74
N ALA A 208 8.34 -6.05 15.48
CA ALA A 208 8.00 -5.83 16.88
C ALA A 208 9.03 -6.50 17.80
#